data_1ebf0ce555b849a82bcf5608bd01b75b
#
_entry.id   1ebf0ce555b849a82bcf5608bd01b75b
#
_cell.length_a   1.000
_cell.length_b   1.000
_cell.length_c   1.000
_cell.angle_alpha   90.00
_cell.angle_beta   90.00
_cell.angle_gamma   90.00
#
_symmetry.space_group_name_H-M   'P 1'
#
loop_
_entity.id
_entity.type
_entity.pdbx_description
1 polymer ?
#
loop_
_entity_poly.entity_id
_entity_poly.type
_entity_poly.pdbx_seq_one_letter_code
_entity_poly.pdbx_strand_id
1 'polypeptide(L)'
;LTIVAVGFGGLFAWFSYIAPLLINVSGFDIADISYLMIVAGAGMVVGNILGGYLADKKDPIKVAIYLLSFMVIFLILVFFLSENKILSIILTFICGVFAMSVGTPINMVMVKSAKNSEMLGAAFMQAAFNVANSLGALFGGIPLMYGLGFEYPALVGAFMAFLGLLLCMLYYTKYSKEKI
;
A
#
# COMPACT_ATOMS: atom_id res chain seq x y z
N LEU A 1 -15.10 -0.39 2.34
CA LEU A 1 -14.56 -1.72 2.05
C LEU A 1 -13.80 -1.75 0.72
N THR A 2 -14.39 -1.34 -0.40
CA THR A 2 -13.78 -1.38 -1.74
C THR A 2 -12.47 -0.56 -1.81
N ILE A 3 -12.43 0.62 -1.16
CA ILE A 3 -11.21 1.43 -1.08
C ILE A 3 -10.06 0.64 -0.44
N VAL A 4 -10.36 -0.14 0.60
CA VAL A 4 -9.37 -0.99 1.28
C VAL A 4 -8.94 -2.13 0.37
N ALA A 5 -9.89 -2.91 -0.13
CA ALA A 5 -9.61 -4.09 -0.95
C ALA A 5 -8.77 -3.75 -2.20
N VAL A 6 -9.07 -2.65 -2.87
CA VAL A 6 -8.37 -2.24 -4.09
C VAL A 6 -7.11 -1.42 -3.77
N GLY A 7 -7.20 -0.41 -2.90
CA GLY A 7 -6.08 0.48 -2.60
C GLY A 7 -4.91 -0.23 -1.91
N PHE A 8 -5.18 -1.05 -0.90
CA PHE A 8 -4.15 -1.88 -0.28
C PHE A 8 -3.70 -3.06 -1.15
N GLY A 9 -4.54 -3.51 -2.08
CA GLY A 9 -4.13 -4.49 -3.07
C GLY A 9 -2.89 -4.04 -3.85
N GLY A 10 -2.74 -2.74 -4.06
CA GLY A 10 -1.55 -2.16 -4.69
C GLY A 10 -0.26 -2.40 -3.89
N LEU A 11 -0.30 -2.26 -2.58
CA LEU A 11 0.80 -2.61 -1.71
C LEU A 11 1.16 -4.10 -1.84
N PHE A 12 0.14 -4.96 -1.72
CA PHE A 12 0.36 -6.40 -1.71
C PHE A 12 0.82 -6.95 -3.06
N ALA A 13 0.46 -6.30 -4.17
CA ALA A 13 0.98 -6.63 -5.48
C ALA A 13 2.50 -6.49 -5.55
N TRP A 14 3.07 -5.42 -4.99
CA TRP A 14 4.51 -5.24 -4.88
C TRP A 14 5.13 -6.13 -3.80
N PHE A 15 4.54 -6.14 -2.59
CA PHE A 15 5.12 -6.81 -1.42
C PHE A 15 5.23 -8.33 -1.59
N SER A 16 4.26 -8.95 -2.25
CA SER A 16 4.28 -10.41 -2.53
C SER A 16 5.45 -10.83 -3.43
N TYR A 17 5.96 -9.92 -4.24
CA TYR A 17 7.03 -10.20 -5.20
C TYR A 17 8.32 -9.42 -4.91
N ILE A 18 8.45 -8.82 -3.71
CA ILE A 18 9.61 -8.02 -3.33
C ILE A 18 10.91 -8.82 -3.32
N ALA A 19 10.90 -10.06 -2.79
CA ALA A 19 12.10 -10.90 -2.75
C ALA A 19 12.59 -11.29 -4.15
N PRO A 20 11.74 -11.81 -5.06
CA PRO A 20 12.13 -12.02 -6.46
C PRO A 20 12.61 -10.75 -7.17
N LEU A 21 12.00 -9.59 -6.93
CA LEU A 21 12.43 -8.31 -7.48
C LEU A 21 13.84 -7.96 -7.02
N LEU A 22 14.12 -8.05 -5.73
CA LEU A 22 15.43 -7.73 -5.16
C LEU A 22 16.52 -8.68 -5.67
N ILE A 23 16.22 -9.96 -5.87
CA ILE A 23 17.18 -10.94 -6.38
C ILE A 23 17.39 -10.75 -7.88
N ASN A 24 16.32 -10.78 -8.68
CA ASN A 24 16.42 -10.91 -10.13
C ASN A 24 16.59 -9.57 -10.86
N VAL A 25 16.11 -8.46 -10.28
CA VAL A 25 16.18 -7.12 -10.89
C VAL A 25 17.29 -6.30 -10.23
N SER A 26 17.29 -6.23 -8.89
CA SER A 26 18.29 -5.43 -8.17
C SER A 26 19.64 -6.15 -8.01
N GLY A 27 19.70 -7.47 -8.24
CA GLY A 27 20.95 -8.25 -8.19
C GLY A 27 21.51 -8.48 -6.78
N PHE A 28 20.64 -8.62 -5.77
CA PHE A 28 21.04 -9.01 -4.41
C PHE A 28 21.17 -10.52 -4.29
N ASP A 29 22.06 -10.97 -3.42
CA ASP A 29 22.17 -12.39 -3.08
C ASP A 29 20.99 -12.83 -2.20
N ILE A 30 20.62 -14.11 -2.29
CA ILE A 30 19.55 -14.69 -1.47
C ILE A 30 19.81 -14.48 0.02
N ALA A 31 21.08 -14.53 0.44
CA ALA A 31 21.48 -14.31 1.83
C ALA A 31 21.14 -12.90 2.35
N ASP A 32 21.12 -11.89 1.47
CA ASP A 32 20.82 -10.51 1.83
C ASP A 32 19.33 -10.23 2.04
N ILE A 33 18.46 -11.10 1.50
CA ILE A 33 17.00 -10.87 1.52
C ILE A 33 16.46 -10.70 2.93
N SER A 34 16.96 -11.47 3.89
CA SER A 34 16.53 -11.34 5.30
C SER A 34 16.78 -9.93 5.86
N TYR A 35 17.94 -9.34 5.56
CA TYR A 35 18.27 -7.97 5.97
C TYR A 35 17.40 -6.93 5.25
N LEU A 36 17.14 -7.13 3.97
CA LEU A 36 16.28 -6.25 3.18
C LEU A 36 14.82 -6.30 3.63
N MET A 37 14.33 -7.46 4.10
CA MET A 37 13.02 -7.57 4.74
C MET A 37 12.96 -6.81 6.07
N ILE A 38 14.06 -6.77 6.83
CA ILE A 38 14.14 -5.93 8.04
C ILE A 38 14.02 -4.45 7.65
N VAL A 39 14.66 -4.02 6.56
CA VAL A 39 14.55 -2.63 6.05
C VAL A 39 13.09 -2.31 5.67
N ALA A 40 12.40 -3.21 4.96
CA ALA A 40 10.99 -3.06 4.64
C ALA A 40 10.13 -2.96 5.91
N GLY A 41 10.35 -3.86 6.87
CA GLY A 41 9.66 -3.87 8.17
C GLY A 41 9.90 -2.61 8.99
N ALA A 42 11.14 -2.10 9.02
CA ALA A 42 11.45 -0.83 9.67
C ALA A 42 10.68 0.33 9.04
N GLY A 43 10.58 0.37 7.70
CA GLY A 43 9.72 1.31 6.99
C GLY A 43 8.26 1.19 7.43
N MET A 44 7.73 -0.02 7.53
CA MET A 44 6.35 -0.27 7.96
C MET A 44 6.08 0.23 9.39
N VAL A 45 7.03 0.07 10.31
CA VAL A 45 6.92 0.60 11.68
C VAL A 45 6.86 2.12 11.67
N VAL A 46 7.78 2.77 10.97
CA VAL A 46 7.78 4.24 10.82
C VAL A 46 6.47 4.71 10.18
N GLY A 47 6.01 4.00 9.16
CA GLY A 47 4.77 4.29 8.46
C GLY A 47 3.55 4.22 9.36
N ASN A 48 3.44 3.21 10.19
CA ASN A 48 2.32 3.06 11.12
C ASN A 48 2.25 4.22 12.13
N ILE A 49 3.40 4.63 12.66
CA ILE A 49 3.51 5.79 13.56
C ILE A 49 3.13 7.08 12.83
N LEU A 50 3.65 7.29 11.62
CA LEU A 50 3.37 8.46 10.80
C LEU A 50 1.88 8.55 10.43
N GLY A 51 1.29 7.44 10.01
CA GLY A 51 -0.13 7.36 9.65
C GLY A 51 -1.04 7.68 10.84
N GLY A 52 -0.73 7.14 12.03
CA GLY A 52 -1.44 7.45 13.26
C GLY A 52 -1.36 8.93 13.61
N TYR A 53 -0.15 9.47 13.67
CA TYR A 53 0.07 10.89 13.99
C TYR A 53 -0.65 11.85 13.03
N LEU A 54 -0.63 11.56 11.74
CA LEU A 54 -1.30 12.39 10.74
C LEU A 54 -2.83 12.28 10.84
N ALA A 55 -3.36 11.07 11.09
CA ALA A 55 -4.78 10.83 11.20
C ALA A 55 -5.39 11.47 12.47
N ASP A 56 -4.62 11.60 13.55
CA ASP A 56 -5.03 12.29 14.77
C ASP A 56 -5.10 13.81 14.61
N LYS A 57 -4.21 14.37 13.78
CA LYS A 57 -4.11 15.84 13.61
C LYS A 57 -4.92 16.41 12.45
N LYS A 58 -5.26 15.60 11.46
CA LYS A 58 -5.91 16.03 10.22
C LYS A 58 -7.10 15.14 9.90
N ASP A 59 -7.91 15.56 8.93
CA ASP A 59 -9.01 14.76 8.40
C ASP A 59 -8.46 13.43 7.85
N PRO A 60 -8.87 12.26 8.42
CA PRO A 60 -8.32 10.96 8.04
C PRO A 60 -8.47 10.64 6.55
N ILE A 61 -9.57 11.10 5.90
CA ILE A 61 -9.80 10.86 4.48
C ILE A 61 -8.79 11.65 3.64
N LYS A 62 -8.51 12.91 3.98
CA LYS A 62 -7.49 13.71 3.31
C LYS A 62 -6.10 13.09 3.48
N VAL A 63 -5.78 12.64 4.68
CA VAL A 63 -4.51 11.95 4.97
C VAL A 63 -4.38 10.71 4.10
N ALA A 64 -5.44 9.88 4.01
CA ALA A 64 -5.43 8.70 3.16
C ALA A 64 -5.21 9.05 1.67
N ILE A 65 -5.83 10.12 1.16
CA ILE A 65 -5.63 10.59 -0.22
C ILE A 65 -4.17 10.96 -0.46
N TYR A 66 -3.55 11.76 0.42
CA TYR A 66 -2.14 12.14 0.27
C TYR A 66 -1.20 10.92 0.32
N LEU A 67 -1.41 10.02 1.28
CA LEU A 67 -0.57 8.84 1.45
C LEU A 67 -0.70 7.86 0.29
N LEU A 68 -1.92 7.64 -0.23
CA LEU A 68 -2.15 6.85 -1.45
C LEU A 68 -1.50 7.49 -2.67
N SER A 69 -1.55 8.81 -2.81
CA SER A 69 -0.88 9.51 -3.92
C SER A 69 0.63 9.29 -3.90
N PHE A 70 1.28 9.39 -2.73
CA PHE A 70 2.70 9.10 -2.59
C PHE A 70 2.99 7.61 -2.86
N MET A 71 2.15 6.70 -2.36
CA MET A 71 2.30 5.27 -2.61
C MET A 71 2.30 4.95 -4.12
N VAL A 72 1.38 5.56 -4.90
CA VAL A 72 1.36 5.40 -6.36
C VAL A 72 2.68 5.85 -6.98
N ILE A 73 3.16 7.04 -6.59
CA ILE A 73 4.42 7.60 -7.12
C ILE A 73 5.60 6.66 -6.81
N PHE A 74 5.74 6.20 -5.56
CA PHE A 74 6.87 5.36 -5.18
C PHE A 74 6.81 3.96 -5.78
N LEU A 75 5.63 3.37 -5.99
CA LEU A 75 5.50 2.11 -6.71
C LEU A 75 5.89 2.24 -8.19
N ILE A 76 5.58 3.38 -8.82
CA ILE A 76 6.07 3.68 -10.18
C ILE A 76 7.60 3.84 -10.18
N LEU A 77 8.17 4.51 -9.17
CA LEU A 77 9.63 4.64 -9.05
C LEU A 77 10.31 3.29 -8.82
N VAL A 78 9.69 2.36 -8.09
CA VAL A 78 10.20 0.98 -7.96
C VAL A 78 10.31 0.33 -9.33
N PHE A 79 9.30 0.45 -10.19
CA PHE A 79 9.33 -0.12 -11.54
C PHE A 79 10.53 0.37 -12.36
N PHE A 80 10.84 1.66 -12.30
CA PHE A 80 11.90 2.26 -13.13
C PHE A 80 13.31 2.21 -12.51
N LEU A 81 13.43 2.14 -11.19
CA LEU A 81 14.70 2.39 -10.50
C LEU A 81 15.22 1.18 -9.71
N SER A 82 14.49 0.06 -9.67
CA SER A 82 14.88 -1.11 -8.88
C SER A 82 16.12 -1.86 -9.43
N GLU A 83 16.59 -1.58 -10.62
CA GLU A 83 17.86 -2.09 -11.13
C GLU A 83 19.07 -1.56 -10.33
N ASN A 84 18.95 -0.36 -9.75
CA ASN A 84 20.02 0.20 -8.92
C ASN A 84 19.86 -0.29 -7.48
N LYS A 85 20.87 -1.02 -6.97
CA LYS A 85 20.86 -1.60 -5.61
C LYS A 85 20.56 -0.58 -4.52
N ILE A 86 21.20 0.60 -4.56
CA ILE A 86 21.05 1.63 -3.52
C ILE A 86 19.63 2.21 -3.56
N LEU A 87 19.14 2.55 -4.77
CA LEU A 87 17.78 3.06 -4.93
C LEU A 87 16.73 2.01 -4.54
N SER A 88 16.96 0.74 -4.84
CA SER A 88 16.08 -0.36 -4.48
C SER A 88 15.94 -0.50 -2.95
N ILE A 89 17.03 -0.37 -2.18
CA ILE A 89 16.97 -0.37 -0.70
C ILE A 89 16.15 0.82 -0.19
N ILE A 90 16.42 2.02 -0.70
CA ILE A 90 15.73 3.25 -0.30
C ILE A 90 14.23 3.14 -0.62
N LEU A 91 13.89 2.68 -1.83
CA LEU A 91 12.51 2.52 -2.26
C LEU A 91 11.79 1.43 -1.46
N THR A 92 12.47 0.34 -1.11
CA THR A 92 11.93 -0.70 -0.23
C THR A 92 11.52 -0.14 1.14
N PHE A 93 12.39 0.68 1.75
CA PHE A 93 12.06 1.37 3.00
C PHE A 93 10.88 2.32 2.83
N ILE A 94 10.91 3.20 1.82
CA ILE A 94 9.89 4.22 1.58
C ILE A 94 8.54 3.58 1.23
N CYS A 95 8.51 2.55 0.40
CA CYS A 95 7.28 1.81 0.11
C CYS A 95 6.72 1.16 1.37
N GLY A 96 7.58 0.61 2.24
CA GLY A 96 7.18 0.12 3.55
C GLY A 96 6.51 1.21 4.41
N VAL A 97 7.09 2.43 4.43
CA VAL A 97 6.50 3.58 5.14
C VAL A 97 5.10 3.89 4.61
N PHE A 98 4.93 4.12 3.33
CA PHE A 98 3.62 4.49 2.78
C PHE A 98 2.62 3.35 2.84
N ALA A 99 3.08 2.11 2.76
CA ALA A 99 2.28 0.90 2.90
C ALA A 99 1.47 0.88 4.20
N MET A 100 2.11 1.05 5.33
CA MET A 100 1.45 0.99 6.64
C MET A 100 0.85 2.33 7.06
N SER A 101 1.37 3.46 6.55
CA SER A 101 0.81 4.78 6.85
C SER A 101 -0.66 4.94 6.41
N VAL A 102 -1.05 4.34 5.30
CA VAL A 102 -2.41 4.42 4.75
C VAL A 102 -3.42 3.66 5.63
N GLY A 103 -2.98 2.62 6.33
CA GLY A 103 -3.85 1.73 7.12
C GLY A 103 -4.60 2.45 8.23
N THR A 104 -3.88 3.21 9.03
CA THR A 104 -4.44 3.87 10.21
C THR A 104 -5.55 4.87 9.90
N PRO A 105 -5.38 5.84 8.97
CA PRO A 105 -6.44 6.78 8.63
C PRO A 105 -7.68 6.10 8.04
N ILE A 106 -7.51 5.07 7.21
CA ILE A 106 -8.65 4.35 6.64
C ILE A 106 -9.37 3.53 7.72
N ASN A 107 -8.63 2.88 8.64
CA ASN A 107 -9.25 2.17 9.76
C ASN A 107 -10.08 3.12 10.63
N MET A 108 -9.57 4.31 10.93
CA MET A 108 -10.30 5.33 11.68
C MET A 108 -11.61 5.73 10.98
N VAL A 109 -11.60 5.88 9.66
CA VAL A 109 -12.81 6.17 8.87
C VAL A 109 -13.80 5.00 8.94
N MET A 110 -13.31 3.76 8.82
CA MET A 110 -14.16 2.54 8.89
C MET A 110 -14.85 2.40 10.24
N VAL A 111 -14.08 2.54 11.33
CA VAL A 111 -14.61 2.45 12.70
C VAL A 111 -15.65 3.55 12.96
N LYS A 112 -15.35 4.80 12.59
CA LYS A 112 -16.29 5.92 12.73
C LYS A 112 -17.57 5.75 11.88
N SER A 113 -17.48 5.09 10.74
CA SER A 113 -18.63 4.84 9.86
C SER A 113 -19.52 3.70 10.32
N ALA A 114 -19.02 2.81 11.18
CA ALA A 114 -19.75 1.67 11.73
C ALA A 114 -20.56 2.08 12.98
N LYS A 115 -21.50 3.03 12.81
CA LYS A 115 -22.34 3.58 13.89
C LYS A 115 -22.82 2.48 14.85
N ASN A 116 -22.50 2.65 16.14
CA ASN A 116 -22.87 1.74 17.25
C ASN A 116 -22.24 0.34 17.23
N SER A 117 -21.27 0.05 16.36
CA SER A 117 -20.60 -1.25 16.30
C SER A 117 -19.13 -1.12 15.82
N GLU A 118 -18.31 -0.46 16.64
CA GLU A 118 -16.88 -0.24 16.33
C GLU A 118 -16.14 -1.56 16.08
N MET A 119 -16.49 -2.62 16.85
CA MET A 119 -15.91 -3.95 16.67
C MET A 119 -16.24 -4.55 15.30
N LEU A 120 -17.45 -4.32 14.78
CA LEU A 120 -17.83 -4.76 13.43
C LEU A 120 -17.06 -3.97 12.36
N GLY A 121 -16.85 -2.66 12.57
CA GLY A 121 -16.01 -1.83 11.68
C GLY A 121 -14.58 -2.34 11.57
N ALA A 122 -13.97 -2.68 12.71
CA ALA A 122 -12.63 -3.26 12.77
C ALA A 122 -12.55 -4.65 12.10
N ALA A 123 -13.56 -5.51 12.34
CA ALA A 123 -13.64 -6.82 11.70
C ALA A 123 -13.75 -6.73 10.17
N PHE A 124 -14.60 -5.83 9.66
CA PHE A 124 -14.71 -5.58 8.23
C PHE A 124 -13.44 -4.98 7.62
N MET A 125 -12.74 -4.12 8.36
CA MET A 125 -11.43 -3.61 7.93
C MET A 125 -10.43 -4.74 7.75
N GLN A 126 -10.33 -5.65 8.72
CA GLN A 126 -9.43 -6.80 8.66
C GLN A 126 -9.80 -7.77 7.53
N ALA A 127 -11.10 -8.03 7.32
CA ALA A 127 -11.57 -8.84 6.20
C ALA A 127 -11.20 -8.22 4.86
N ALA A 128 -11.42 -6.91 4.68
CA ALA A 128 -11.07 -6.19 3.47
C ALA A 128 -9.55 -6.17 3.23
N PHE A 129 -8.74 -6.10 4.29
CA PHE A 129 -7.28 -6.18 4.21
C PHE A 129 -6.81 -7.55 3.72
N ASN A 130 -7.43 -8.65 4.19
CA ASN A 130 -7.13 -9.99 3.70
C ASN A 130 -7.53 -10.18 2.23
N VAL A 131 -8.67 -9.61 1.82
CA VAL A 131 -9.08 -9.58 0.41
C VAL A 131 -8.07 -8.78 -0.42
N ALA A 132 -7.61 -7.63 0.07
CA ALA A 132 -6.57 -6.83 -0.58
C ALA A 132 -5.28 -7.62 -0.79
N ASN A 133 -4.85 -8.37 0.23
CA ASN A 133 -3.66 -9.24 0.15
C ASN A 133 -3.81 -10.28 -0.96
N SER A 134 -4.95 -10.99 -0.98
CA SER A 134 -5.22 -12.00 -1.98
C SER A 134 -5.29 -11.43 -3.41
N LEU A 135 -6.02 -10.31 -3.59
CA LEU A 135 -6.13 -9.65 -4.89
C LEU A 135 -4.79 -9.07 -5.35
N GLY A 136 -4.02 -8.49 -4.44
CA GLY A 136 -2.69 -7.95 -4.74
C GLY A 136 -1.74 -9.04 -5.22
N ALA A 137 -1.64 -10.15 -4.48
CA ALA A 137 -0.81 -11.28 -4.89
C ALA A 137 -1.26 -11.87 -6.23
N LEU A 138 -2.57 -12.02 -6.44
CA LEU A 138 -3.12 -12.55 -7.69
C LEU A 138 -2.80 -11.64 -8.89
N PHE A 139 -3.19 -10.36 -8.80
CA PHE A 139 -3.01 -9.42 -9.91
C PHE A 139 -1.53 -9.08 -10.14
N GLY A 140 -0.73 -8.96 -9.08
CA GLY A 140 0.72 -8.79 -9.18
C GLY A 140 1.42 -9.94 -9.88
N GLY A 141 0.88 -11.17 -9.79
CA GLY A 141 1.41 -12.34 -10.47
C GLY A 141 1.06 -12.44 -11.95
N ILE A 142 0.02 -11.75 -12.41
CA ILE A 142 -0.43 -11.84 -13.81
C ILE A 142 0.69 -11.50 -14.81
N PRO A 143 1.44 -10.39 -14.70
CA PRO A 143 2.53 -10.09 -15.63
C PRO A 143 3.57 -11.21 -15.71
N LEU A 144 3.87 -11.85 -14.58
CA LEU A 144 4.86 -12.92 -14.51
C LEU A 144 4.40 -14.16 -15.28
N MET A 145 3.10 -14.44 -15.32
CA MET A 145 2.54 -15.53 -16.14
C MET A 145 2.74 -15.31 -17.64
N TYR A 146 2.91 -14.06 -18.06
CA TYR A 146 3.22 -13.69 -19.44
C TYR A 146 4.72 -13.51 -19.71
N GLY A 147 5.57 -13.90 -18.76
CA GLY A 147 7.02 -13.83 -18.91
C GLY A 147 7.62 -12.43 -18.74
N LEU A 148 6.86 -11.48 -18.16
CA LEU A 148 7.37 -10.15 -17.83
C LEU A 148 8.24 -10.19 -16.55
N GLY A 149 9.11 -9.19 -16.37
CA GLY A 149 10.04 -9.12 -15.26
C GLY A 149 9.39 -8.89 -13.89
N PHE A 150 10.15 -9.09 -12.83
CA PHE A 150 9.69 -8.95 -11.44
C PHE A 150 9.46 -7.51 -10.99
N GLU A 151 9.78 -6.51 -11.81
CA GLU A 151 9.43 -5.10 -11.60
C GLU A 151 7.97 -4.79 -11.92
N TYR A 152 7.32 -5.57 -12.80
CA TYR A 152 5.92 -5.33 -13.22
C TYR A 152 4.87 -5.45 -12.11
N PRO A 153 5.00 -6.32 -11.11
CA PRO A 153 4.10 -6.32 -9.95
C PRO A 153 3.99 -4.97 -9.25
N ALA A 154 5.08 -4.17 -9.23
CA ALA A 154 5.04 -2.81 -8.68
C ALA A 154 4.15 -1.87 -9.52
N LEU A 155 4.18 -2.01 -10.85
CA LEU A 155 3.34 -1.24 -11.75
C LEU A 155 1.86 -1.61 -11.62
N VAL A 156 1.55 -2.90 -11.50
CA VAL A 156 0.19 -3.38 -11.17
C VAL A 156 -0.25 -2.81 -9.83
N GLY A 157 0.65 -2.82 -8.85
CA GLY A 157 0.42 -2.22 -7.53
C GLY A 157 0.11 -0.73 -7.60
N ALA A 158 0.86 0.02 -8.41
CA ALA A 158 0.62 1.45 -8.64
C ALA A 158 -0.78 1.69 -9.26
N PHE A 159 -1.19 0.86 -10.22
CA PHE A 159 -2.51 0.96 -10.83
C PHE A 159 -3.64 0.67 -9.82
N MET A 160 -3.51 -0.38 -9.01
CA MET A 160 -4.49 -0.70 -7.97
C MET A 160 -4.56 0.41 -6.91
N ALA A 161 -3.41 0.92 -6.45
CA ALA A 161 -3.35 2.04 -5.51
C ALA A 161 -3.99 3.31 -6.10
N PHE A 162 -3.80 3.57 -7.39
CA PHE A 162 -4.45 4.68 -8.10
C PHE A 162 -5.97 4.52 -8.16
N LEU A 163 -6.49 3.33 -8.42
CA LEU A 163 -7.94 3.07 -8.34
C LEU A 163 -8.46 3.29 -6.92
N GLY A 164 -7.73 2.85 -5.90
CA GLY A 164 -8.04 3.11 -4.50
C GLY A 164 -8.06 4.62 -4.18
N LEU A 165 -7.10 5.38 -4.71
CA LEU A 165 -7.04 6.83 -4.61
C LEU A 165 -8.28 7.50 -5.22
N LEU A 166 -8.68 7.10 -6.42
CA LEU A 166 -9.88 7.64 -7.08
C LEU A 166 -11.15 7.37 -6.24
N LEU A 167 -11.30 6.15 -5.72
CA LEU A 167 -12.41 5.80 -4.86
C LEU A 167 -12.42 6.61 -3.55
N CYS A 168 -11.23 6.88 -2.98
CA CYS A 168 -11.10 7.71 -1.79
C CYS A 168 -11.48 9.17 -2.07
N MET A 169 -11.08 9.71 -3.21
CA MET A 169 -11.46 11.06 -3.65
C MET A 169 -12.98 11.18 -3.88
N LEU A 170 -13.59 10.19 -4.53
CA LEU A 170 -15.04 10.12 -4.73
C LEU A 170 -15.80 10.07 -3.40
N TYR A 171 -15.30 9.25 -2.46
CA TYR A 171 -15.87 9.21 -1.11
C TYR A 171 -15.75 10.55 -0.39
N TYR A 172 -14.61 11.21 -0.49
CA TYR A 172 -14.38 12.51 0.12
C TYR A 172 -15.34 13.58 -0.43
N THR A 173 -15.52 13.66 -1.75
CA THR A 173 -16.42 14.64 -2.37
C THR A 173 -17.87 14.42 -1.96
N LYS A 174 -18.31 13.16 -1.84
CA LYS A 174 -19.66 12.81 -1.36
C LYS A 174 -19.85 13.18 0.13
N TYR A 175 -18.89 12.78 0.97
CA TYR A 175 -18.93 13.04 2.41
C TYR A 175 -18.84 14.52 2.75
N SER A 176 -18.06 15.30 1.99
CA SER A 176 -17.96 16.76 2.17
C SER A 176 -19.27 17.48 1.83
N LYS A 177 -20.10 16.94 0.92
CA LYS A 177 -21.42 17.50 0.57
C LYS A 177 -22.51 17.20 1.61
N GLU A 178 -22.38 16.13 2.36
CA GLU A 178 -23.35 15.75 3.42
C GLU A 178 -23.13 16.53 4.74
N LYS A 179 -22.01 17.25 4.87
CA LYS A 179 -21.70 18.10 6.03
C LYS A 179 -22.13 19.57 5.89
N ILE A 180 -22.69 19.97 4.73
CA ILE A 180 -23.27 21.29 4.46
C ILE A 180 -24.78 21.15 4.51
#